data_9b18aa6a5d0eb7e2070b7b8c005385b1
#
_entry.id   9b18aa6a5d0eb7e2070b7b8c005385b1
#
_cell.length_a   1.000
_cell.length_b   1.000
_cell.length_c   1.000
_cell.angle_alpha   90.00
_cell.angle_beta   90.00
_cell.angle_gamma   90.00
#
_symmetry.space_group_name_H-M   'P 1'
#
loop_
_entity.id
_entity.type
_entity.pdbx_description
1 polymer ?
#
loop_
_entity_poly.entity_id
_entity_poly.type
_entity_poly.pdbx_seq_one_letter_code
_entity_poly.pdbx_strand_id
1 'polypeptide(L)'
;MKYLSFEAEFIRRNTLRPQIIRLMQEALRKSEVTWEDLTKSNLMDIADYIKEKVAPNSARTYFAILNAFLSIYMDEGLVPCKKPSDVLKAKKAPSQHVALTEEEVELIDKYVPKNSCENDVKIIFMRGCLTGALCSDCERMTMDNIAGELFRYVSQKTKTEVALPVHRLLPKYLTEQPKKVHKTTVLIRTLQRICKNVGINEQVQLYVGGKLSKMPKYEAIQMHTSRRTFVTNLALRNVPITTISKLAGHSSPIMTARYCCIELANIGDEAMSFFNG
;
A
#
# COMPACT_ATOMS: atom_id res chain seq x y z
N MET A 1 -4.07 0.36 -41.26
CA MET A 1 -4.06 -0.52 -40.08
C MET A 1 -5.13 0.00 -39.08
N LYS A 2 -5.98 -0.90 -38.57
CA LYS A 2 -7.07 -0.53 -37.62
C LYS A 2 -6.54 -0.28 -36.20
N TYR A 3 -5.35 -0.79 -35.86
CA TYR A 3 -4.77 -0.73 -34.52
C TYR A 3 -3.36 -0.11 -34.53
N LEU A 4 -2.98 0.52 -33.43
CA LEU A 4 -1.62 0.99 -33.18
C LEU A 4 -0.66 -0.19 -32.99
N SER A 5 0.66 0.08 -32.92
CA SER A 5 1.62 -0.94 -32.48
C SER A 5 1.28 -1.44 -31.08
N PHE A 6 1.72 -2.64 -30.70
CA PHE A 6 1.44 -3.24 -29.41
C PHE A 6 1.82 -2.29 -28.26
N GLU A 7 3.02 -1.74 -28.30
CA GLU A 7 3.51 -0.85 -27.24
C GLU A 7 2.70 0.45 -27.13
N ALA A 8 2.38 1.07 -28.26
CA ALA A 8 1.57 2.30 -28.28
C ALA A 8 0.16 2.04 -27.72
N GLU A 9 -0.45 0.91 -28.11
CA GLU A 9 -1.77 0.53 -27.61
C GLU A 9 -1.74 0.16 -26.14
N PHE A 10 -0.70 -0.55 -25.66
CA PHE A 10 -0.52 -0.89 -24.26
C PHE A 10 -0.34 0.38 -23.39
N ILE A 11 0.54 1.30 -23.80
CA ILE A 11 0.81 2.55 -23.08
C ILE A 11 -0.45 3.41 -23.03
N ARG A 12 -1.19 3.52 -24.13
CA ARG A 12 -2.44 4.28 -24.19
C ARG A 12 -3.45 3.81 -23.14
N ARG A 13 -3.56 2.49 -22.90
CA ARG A 13 -4.49 1.91 -21.91
C ARG A 13 -3.90 1.77 -20.51
N ASN A 14 -2.58 1.75 -20.38
CA ASN A 14 -1.86 1.47 -19.13
C ASN A 14 -0.77 2.52 -18.85
N THR A 15 -1.11 3.80 -18.94
CA THR A 15 -0.18 4.95 -18.82
C THR A 15 0.71 4.92 -17.57
N LEU A 16 0.25 4.30 -16.48
CA LEU A 16 0.99 4.22 -15.21
C LEU A 16 1.93 3.00 -15.13
N ARG A 17 2.10 2.21 -16.21
CA ARG A 17 2.84 0.95 -16.18
C ARG A 17 3.83 0.75 -17.31
N PRO A 18 4.57 1.79 -17.76
CA PRO A 18 5.52 1.67 -18.87
C PRO A 18 6.66 0.67 -18.55
N GLN A 19 6.96 0.42 -17.29
CA GLN A 19 7.98 -0.55 -16.88
C GLN A 19 7.67 -1.99 -17.33
N ILE A 20 6.41 -2.35 -17.59
CA ILE A 20 6.06 -3.68 -18.10
C ILE A 20 6.62 -3.86 -19.51
N ILE A 21 6.44 -2.85 -20.39
CA ILE A 21 7.00 -2.85 -21.74
C ILE A 21 8.52 -3.00 -21.69
N ARG A 22 9.19 -2.21 -20.86
CA ARG A 22 10.64 -2.29 -20.71
C ARG A 22 11.11 -3.70 -20.32
N LEU A 23 10.43 -4.35 -19.38
CA LEU A 23 10.76 -5.72 -18.98
C LEU A 23 10.53 -6.73 -20.10
N MET A 24 9.50 -6.53 -20.96
CA MET A 24 9.26 -7.36 -22.14
C MET A 24 10.35 -7.16 -23.20
N GLN A 25 10.75 -5.91 -23.46
CA GLN A 25 11.86 -5.58 -24.37
C GLN A 25 13.18 -6.23 -23.92
N GLU A 26 13.50 -6.09 -22.63
CA GLU A 26 14.70 -6.71 -22.02
C GLU A 26 14.66 -8.23 -22.12
N ALA A 27 13.51 -8.87 -21.87
CA ALA A 27 13.35 -10.33 -21.96
C ALA A 27 13.57 -10.85 -23.38
N LEU A 28 13.04 -10.16 -24.38
CA LEU A 28 13.16 -10.54 -25.79
C LEU A 28 14.41 -9.98 -26.48
N ARG A 29 15.20 -9.15 -25.80
CA ARG A 29 16.36 -8.43 -26.35
C ARG A 29 16.01 -7.63 -27.60
N LYS A 30 14.87 -6.95 -27.56
CA LYS A 30 14.34 -6.12 -28.65
C LYS A 30 14.18 -4.68 -28.22
N SER A 31 14.29 -3.75 -29.16
CA SER A 31 14.02 -2.33 -28.96
C SER A 31 12.52 -2.01 -28.92
N GLU A 32 11.71 -2.85 -29.57
CA GLU A 32 10.25 -2.75 -29.62
C GLU A 32 9.63 -4.14 -29.61
N VAL A 33 8.55 -4.31 -28.88
CA VAL A 33 7.73 -5.53 -28.87
C VAL A 33 6.53 -5.31 -29.79
N THR A 34 6.31 -6.26 -30.71
CA THR A 34 5.21 -6.22 -31.68
C THR A 34 4.11 -7.22 -31.32
N TRP A 35 2.97 -7.16 -32.01
CA TRP A 35 1.90 -8.15 -31.82
C TRP A 35 2.35 -9.56 -32.16
N GLU A 36 3.17 -9.74 -33.21
CA GLU A 36 3.71 -11.02 -33.67
C GLU A 36 4.65 -11.66 -32.62
N ASP A 37 5.25 -10.86 -31.74
CA ASP A 37 6.12 -11.33 -30.67
C ASP A 37 5.36 -12.02 -29.52
N LEU A 38 4.04 -11.90 -29.48
CA LEU A 38 3.22 -12.45 -28.40
C LEU A 38 2.90 -13.93 -28.58
N THR A 39 3.88 -14.70 -29.05
CA THR A 39 3.81 -16.16 -29.14
C THR A 39 3.86 -16.79 -27.74
N LYS A 40 3.43 -18.05 -27.63
CA LYS A 40 3.50 -18.78 -26.36
C LYS A 40 4.93 -18.85 -25.82
N SER A 41 5.92 -19.13 -26.70
CA SER A 41 7.33 -19.21 -26.30
C SER A 41 7.84 -17.89 -25.75
N ASN A 42 7.67 -16.79 -26.49
CA ASN A 42 8.13 -15.48 -26.06
C ASN A 42 7.43 -15.02 -24.78
N LEU A 43 6.15 -15.33 -24.60
CA LEU A 43 5.44 -15.03 -23.36
C LEU A 43 5.98 -15.86 -22.16
N MET A 44 6.52 -17.08 -22.39
CA MET A 44 7.23 -17.84 -21.36
C MET A 44 8.53 -17.14 -20.96
N ASP A 45 9.34 -16.73 -21.95
CA ASP A 45 10.61 -16.02 -21.69
C ASP A 45 10.35 -14.70 -20.95
N ILE A 46 9.33 -13.93 -21.36
CA ILE A 46 8.89 -12.72 -20.66
C ILE A 46 8.46 -13.03 -19.23
N ALA A 47 7.66 -14.08 -19.03
CA ALA A 47 7.16 -14.44 -17.71
C ALA A 47 8.29 -14.83 -16.76
N ASP A 48 9.26 -15.59 -17.23
CA ASP A 48 10.39 -16.04 -16.41
C ASP A 48 11.34 -14.87 -16.12
N TYR A 49 11.62 -14.01 -17.08
CA TYR A 49 12.40 -12.79 -16.88
C TYR A 49 11.74 -11.86 -15.85
N ILE A 50 10.43 -11.60 -15.95
CA ILE A 50 9.70 -10.77 -14.99
C ILE A 50 9.75 -11.38 -13.59
N LYS A 51 9.57 -12.70 -13.43
CA LYS A 51 9.67 -13.38 -12.13
C LYS A 51 11.05 -13.26 -11.49
N GLU A 52 12.10 -13.23 -12.30
CA GLU A 52 13.48 -13.02 -11.81
C GLU A 52 13.72 -11.57 -11.37
N LYS A 53 13.23 -10.60 -12.13
CA LYS A 53 13.55 -9.17 -11.93
C LYS A 53 12.70 -8.47 -10.88
N VAL A 54 11.50 -8.95 -10.57
CA VAL A 54 10.60 -8.27 -9.64
C VAL A 54 10.06 -9.20 -8.56
N ALA A 55 9.62 -8.60 -7.43
CA ALA A 55 9.01 -9.35 -6.34
C ALA A 55 7.76 -10.13 -6.82
N PRO A 56 7.48 -11.34 -6.27
CA PRO A 56 6.41 -12.23 -6.75
C PRO A 56 5.03 -11.58 -6.84
N ASN A 57 4.67 -10.73 -5.87
CA ASN A 57 3.37 -10.02 -5.91
C ASN A 57 3.34 -8.92 -7.00
N SER A 58 4.50 -8.34 -7.36
CA SER A 58 4.61 -7.41 -8.49
C SER A 58 4.47 -8.15 -9.81
N ALA A 59 5.15 -9.30 -9.98
CA ALA A 59 5.00 -10.17 -11.14
C ALA A 59 3.53 -10.57 -11.33
N ARG A 60 2.86 -11.01 -10.25
CA ARG A 60 1.44 -11.34 -10.28
C ARG A 60 0.56 -10.19 -10.77
N THR A 61 0.85 -8.97 -10.33
CA THR A 61 0.13 -7.77 -10.76
C THR A 61 0.39 -7.46 -12.24
N TYR A 62 1.64 -7.57 -12.69
CA TYR A 62 2.00 -7.34 -14.09
C TYR A 62 1.35 -8.35 -15.03
N PHE A 63 1.34 -9.63 -14.64
CA PHE A 63 0.64 -10.66 -15.42
C PHE A 63 -0.86 -10.46 -15.46
N ALA A 64 -1.48 -10.01 -14.37
CA ALA A 64 -2.90 -9.68 -14.39
C ALA A 64 -3.22 -8.53 -15.36
N ILE A 65 -2.37 -7.51 -15.41
CA ILE A 65 -2.50 -6.38 -16.35
C ILE A 65 -2.31 -6.86 -17.80
N LEU A 66 -1.26 -7.65 -18.06
CA LEU A 66 -1.00 -8.20 -19.38
C LEU A 66 -2.14 -9.10 -19.86
N ASN A 67 -2.61 -10.03 -19.03
CA ASN A 67 -3.73 -10.90 -19.37
C ASN A 67 -5.00 -10.11 -19.68
N ALA A 68 -5.34 -9.12 -18.85
CA ALA A 68 -6.51 -8.26 -19.09
C ALA A 68 -6.37 -7.44 -20.38
N PHE A 69 -5.16 -6.98 -20.69
CA PHE A 69 -4.90 -6.26 -21.93
C PHE A 69 -4.97 -7.20 -23.15
N LEU A 70 -4.27 -8.33 -23.12
CA LEU A 70 -4.22 -9.26 -24.21
C LEU A 70 -5.59 -9.87 -24.54
N SER A 71 -6.43 -10.12 -23.52
CA SER A 71 -7.77 -10.67 -23.73
C SER A 71 -8.66 -9.78 -24.61
N ILE A 72 -8.43 -8.46 -24.62
CA ILE A 72 -9.19 -7.53 -25.47
C ILE A 72 -8.90 -7.75 -26.96
N TYR A 73 -7.67 -8.16 -27.30
CA TYR A 73 -7.19 -8.28 -28.66
C TYR A 73 -7.08 -9.71 -29.18
N MET A 74 -7.39 -10.70 -28.34
CA MET A 74 -7.40 -12.12 -28.75
C MET A 74 -8.47 -12.39 -29.79
N ASP A 75 -9.67 -11.87 -29.57
CA ASP A 75 -10.80 -12.06 -30.50
C ASP A 75 -10.58 -11.33 -31.82
N GLU A 76 -9.68 -10.36 -31.87
CA GLU A 76 -9.28 -9.63 -33.08
C GLU A 76 -8.16 -10.34 -33.85
N GLY A 77 -7.67 -11.49 -33.36
CA GLY A 77 -6.60 -12.26 -33.97
C GLY A 77 -5.21 -11.66 -33.95
N LEU A 78 -5.01 -10.60 -33.14
CA LEU A 78 -3.71 -9.91 -33.00
C LEU A 78 -2.73 -10.63 -32.07
N VAL A 79 -3.22 -11.50 -31.19
CA VAL A 79 -2.39 -12.21 -30.19
C VAL A 79 -2.18 -13.65 -30.65
N PRO A 80 -0.97 -14.05 -31.10
CA PRO A 80 -0.68 -15.42 -31.57
C PRO A 80 -0.87 -16.48 -30.47
N CYS A 81 -0.66 -16.15 -29.21
CA CYS A 81 -0.87 -17.07 -28.10
C CYS A 81 -2.35 -17.23 -27.76
N LYS A 82 -2.89 -18.45 -27.94
CA LYS A 82 -4.32 -18.73 -27.70
C LYS A 82 -4.74 -18.63 -26.22
N LYS A 83 -3.82 -18.81 -25.27
CA LYS A 83 -4.10 -18.77 -23.82
C LYS A 83 -2.93 -18.13 -23.06
N PRO A 84 -2.77 -16.80 -23.10
CA PRO A 84 -1.71 -16.11 -22.36
C PRO A 84 -1.77 -16.36 -20.85
N SER A 85 -2.96 -16.53 -20.27
CA SER A 85 -3.17 -16.79 -18.84
C SER A 85 -2.58 -18.12 -18.35
N ASP A 86 -2.33 -19.08 -19.22
CA ASP A 86 -1.64 -20.32 -18.85
C ASP A 86 -0.15 -20.10 -18.59
N VAL A 87 0.40 -19.06 -19.17
CA VAL A 87 1.83 -18.68 -19.10
C VAL A 87 2.03 -17.52 -18.13
N LEU A 88 1.30 -16.43 -18.30
CA LEU A 88 1.41 -15.23 -17.50
C LEU A 88 0.70 -15.41 -16.14
N LYS A 89 1.32 -16.19 -15.26
CA LYS A 89 0.80 -16.47 -13.92
C LYS A 89 1.89 -16.49 -12.88
N ALA A 90 1.58 -16.01 -11.67
CA ALA A 90 2.43 -16.11 -10.50
C ALA A 90 1.58 -16.37 -9.25
N LYS A 91 2.10 -17.19 -8.34
CA LYS A 91 1.47 -17.43 -7.04
C LYS A 91 1.56 -16.19 -6.18
N LYS A 92 0.54 -15.97 -5.33
CA LYS A 92 0.59 -14.93 -4.31
C LYS A 92 1.65 -15.31 -3.28
N ALA A 93 2.60 -14.42 -3.05
CA ALA A 93 3.58 -14.57 -1.99
C ALA A 93 3.09 -13.92 -0.70
N PRO A 94 3.44 -14.48 0.47
CA PRO A 94 3.14 -13.86 1.74
C PRO A 94 3.81 -12.48 1.82
N SER A 95 3.11 -11.55 2.45
CA SER A 95 3.63 -10.21 2.75
C SER A 95 3.04 -9.78 4.07
N GLN A 96 3.91 -9.47 5.02
CA GLN A 96 3.54 -8.98 6.34
C GLN A 96 3.92 -7.51 6.46
N HIS A 97 3.31 -6.85 7.41
CA HIS A 97 3.48 -5.42 7.63
C HIS A 97 3.43 -5.15 9.13
N VAL A 98 3.96 -4.01 9.53
CA VAL A 98 3.93 -3.54 10.91
C VAL A 98 2.83 -2.51 11.15
N ALA A 99 2.40 -2.42 12.40
CA ALA A 99 1.69 -1.30 12.97
C ALA A 99 2.54 -0.70 14.11
N LEU A 100 2.25 0.53 14.48
CA LEU A 100 2.85 1.17 15.65
C LEU A 100 1.98 0.95 16.89
N THR A 101 2.61 0.81 18.04
CA THR A 101 1.91 0.87 19.33
C THR A 101 1.49 2.30 19.64
N GLU A 102 0.66 2.50 20.66
CA GLU A 102 0.26 3.84 21.09
C GLU A 102 1.46 4.63 21.62
N GLU A 103 2.37 3.97 22.35
CA GLU A 103 3.61 4.56 22.85
C GLU A 103 4.52 5.01 21.70
N GLU A 104 4.64 4.21 20.64
CA GLU A 104 5.42 4.58 19.45
C GLU A 104 4.80 5.78 18.71
N VAL A 105 3.47 5.86 18.65
CA VAL A 105 2.77 7.04 18.11
C VAL A 105 3.05 8.28 18.96
N GLU A 106 3.06 8.15 20.29
CA GLU A 106 3.43 9.24 21.20
C GLU A 106 4.90 9.68 21.05
N LEU A 107 5.83 8.76 20.80
CA LEU A 107 7.22 9.12 20.51
C LEU A 107 7.31 9.98 19.25
N ILE A 108 6.57 9.64 18.20
CA ILE A 108 6.51 10.44 16.97
C ILE A 108 5.82 11.80 17.26
N ASP A 109 4.77 11.83 18.08
CA ASP A 109 4.12 13.09 18.47
C ASP A 109 5.08 14.05 19.20
N LYS A 110 5.95 13.52 20.05
CA LYS A 110 6.97 14.30 20.79
C LYS A 110 8.18 14.70 19.94
N TYR A 111 8.40 14.08 18.79
CA TYR A 111 9.53 14.39 17.92
C TYR A 111 9.46 15.83 17.40
N VAL A 112 10.56 16.56 17.49
CA VAL A 112 10.70 17.92 16.95
C VAL A 112 11.31 17.84 15.56
N PRO A 113 10.57 18.21 14.49
CA PRO A 113 11.08 18.17 13.12
C PRO A 113 12.25 19.13 12.91
N LYS A 114 13.31 18.67 12.22
CA LYS A 114 14.53 19.47 11.95
C LYS A 114 14.38 20.38 10.73
N ASN A 115 13.39 20.13 9.89
CA ASN A 115 13.13 20.89 8.67
C ASN A 115 11.66 20.73 8.22
N SER A 116 11.27 21.52 7.20
CA SER A 116 9.89 21.52 6.68
C SER A 116 9.46 20.15 6.12
N CYS A 117 10.38 19.41 5.48
CA CYS A 117 10.04 18.08 4.95
C CYS A 117 9.70 17.09 6.06
N GLU A 118 10.45 17.09 7.17
CA GLU A 118 10.12 16.26 8.33
C GLU A 118 8.80 16.67 8.98
N ASN A 119 8.52 17.98 9.03
CA ASN A 119 7.25 18.48 9.54
C ASN A 119 6.08 18.02 8.67
N ASP A 120 6.16 18.20 7.35
CA ASP A 120 5.13 17.76 6.42
C ASP A 120 4.85 16.26 6.56
N VAL A 121 5.90 15.44 6.61
CA VAL A 121 5.80 13.97 6.75
C VAL A 121 5.18 13.59 8.08
N LYS A 122 5.59 14.22 9.17
CA LYS A 122 5.01 14.01 10.51
C LYS A 122 3.53 14.34 10.52
N ILE A 123 3.13 15.50 10.00
CA ILE A 123 1.72 15.92 9.92
C ILE A 123 0.89 14.88 9.18
N ILE A 124 1.30 14.51 7.97
CA ILE A 124 0.56 13.57 7.12
C ILE A 124 0.45 12.19 7.80
N PHE A 125 1.55 11.70 8.37
CA PHE A 125 1.59 10.39 9.01
C PHE A 125 0.73 10.35 10.28
N MET A 126 0.83 11.36 11.13
CA MET A 126 0.03 11.46 12.36
C MET A 126 -1.47 11.57 12.06
N ARG A 127 -1.87 12.36 11.07
CA ARG A 127 -3.26 12.39 10.60
C ARG A 127 -3.75 10.99 10.22
N GLY A 128 -2.94 10.21 9.50
CA GLY A 128 -3.26 8.83 9.15
C GLY A 128 -3.36 7.89 10.36
N CYS A 129 -2.48 8.03 11.36
CA CYS A 129 -2.55 7.26 12.62
C CYS A 129 -3.81 7.59 13.45
N LEU A 130 -4.28 8.83 13.39
CA LEU A 130 -5.41 9.32 14.20
C LEU A 130 -6.77 9.17 13.52
N THR A 131 -6.81 9.00 12.19
CA THR A 131 -8.06 8.95 11.40
C THR A 131 -8.21 7.69 10.56
N GLY A 132 -7.15 6.92 10.38
CA GLY A 132 -7.14 5.80 9.45
C GLY A 132 -7.18 6.19 7.98
N ALA A 133 -7.13 7.48 7.62
CA ALA A 133 -7.24 7.96 6.26
C ALA A 133 -6.03 7.56 5.38
N LEU A 134 -6.23 7.60 4.06
CA LEU A 134 -5.14 7.42 3.11
C LEU A 134 -4.24 8.67 3.08
N CYS A 135 -2.97 8.50 2.75
CA CYS A 135 -1.99 9.59 2.68
C CYS A 135 -2.49 10.79 1.84
N SER A 136 -3.09 10.53 0.67
CA SER A 136 -3.65 11.55 -0.20
C SER A 136 -4.82 12.33 0.44
N ASP A 137 -5.58 11.70 1.33
CA ASP A 137 -6.66 12.36 2.06
C ASP A 137 -6.06 13.17 3.23
N CYS A 138 -5.04 12.61 3.92
CA CYS A 138 -4.33 13.28 5.02
C CYS A 138 -3.67 14.61 4.60
N GLU A 139 -3.19 14.72 3.38
CA GLU A 139 -2.55 15.96 2.85
C GLU A 139 -3.48 17.16 2.84
N ARG A 140 -4.81 16.94 2.83
CA ARG A 140 -5.83 18.00 2.63
C ARG A 140 -6.75 18.24 3.80
N MET A 141 -6.54 17.54 4.90
CA MET A 141 -7.35 17.71 6.11
C MET A 141 -7.09 19.07 6.75
N THR A 142 -8.15 19.75 7.14
CA THR A 142 -8.11 21.04 7.84
C THR A 142 -9.02 21.01 9.06
N MET A 143 -9.00 22.09 9.85
CA MET A 143 -9.93 22.25 10.97
C MET A 143 -11.39 22.26 10.54
N ASP A 144 -11.70 22.64 9.28
CA ASP A 144 -13.06 22.64 8.74
C ASP A 144 -13.66 21.23 8.63
N ASN A 145 -12.84 20.19 8.71
CA ASN A 145 -13.31 18.82 8.78
C ASN A 145 -13.93 18.47 10.16
N ILE A 146 -13.77 19.33 11.18
CA ILE A 146 -14.35 19.10 12.50
C ILE A 146 -15.73 19.76 12.55
N ALA A 147 -16.75 18.97 12.88
CA ALA A 147 -18.11 19.40 13.11
C ALA A 147 -18.59 18.87 14.48
N GLY A 148 -18.53 19.72 15.51
CA GLY A 148 -18.78 19.32 16.89
C GLY A 148 -17.73 18.30 17.38
N GLU A 149 -18.17 17.15 17.84
CA GLU A 149 -17.30 16.07 18.32
C GLU A 149 -16.83 15.10 17.21
N LEU A 150 -17.28 15.33 15.96
CA LEU A 150 -16.98 14.46 14.83
C LEU A 150 -16.01 15.11 13.86
N PHE A 151 -15.03 14.31 13.42
CA PHE A 151 -14.19 14.61 12.26
C PHE A 151 -14.79 13.92 11.04
N ARG A 152 -14.99 14.67 9.94
CA ARG A 152 -15.63 14.18 8.72
C ARG A 152 -14.79 14.49 7.50
N TYR A 153 -14.70 13.53 6.58
CA TYR A 153 -14.09 13.73 5.27
C TYR A 153 -14.66 12.76 4.23
N VAL A 154 -14.50 13.09 2.95
CA VAL A 154 -14.81 12.18 1.85
C VAL A 154 -13.51 11.65 1.26
N SER A 155 -13.34 10.33 1.31
CA SER A 155 -12.16 9.68 0.71
C SER A 155 -12.14 9.88 -0.79
N GLN A 156 -11.04 10.43 -1.32
CA GLN A 156 -10.94 10.71 -2.76
C GLN A 156 -10.91 9.44 -3.61
N LYS A 157 -10.30 8.39 -3.09
CA LYS A 157 -10.15 7.13 -3.83
C LYS A 157 -11.46 6.35 -3.91
N THR A 158 -12.21 6.27 -2.82
CA THR A 158 -13.41 5.44 -2.71
C THR A 158 -14.70 6.24 -2.81
N LYS A 159 -14.62 7.57 -2.75
CA LYS A 159 -15.79 8.50 -2.68
C LYS A 159 -16.72 8.19 -1.49
N THR A 160 -16.18 7.53 -0.46
CA THR A 160 -16.91 7.17 0.75
C THR A 160 -16.80 8.30 1.75
N GLU A 161 -17.93 8.72 2.32
CA GLU A 161 -17.96 9.61 3.48
C GLU A 161 -17.54 8.84 4.73
N VAL A 162 -16.65 9.44 5.52
CA VAL A 162 -16.13 8.91 6.77
C VAL A 162 -16.40 9.93 7.87
N ALA A 163 -16.97 9.45 8.97
CA ALA A 163 -17.17 10.21 10.19
C ALA A 163 -16.63 9.42 11.38
N LEU A 164 -15.82 10.04 12.22
CA LEU A 164 -15.23 9.42 13.40
C LEU A 164 -15.12 10.45 14.54
N PRO A 165 -15.11 10.02 15.80
CA PRO A 165 -14.87 10.91 16.94
C PRO A 165 -13.51 11.61 16.81
N VAL A 166 -13.45 12.88 17.20
CA VAL A 166 -12.20 13.66 17.16
C VAL A 166 -11.23 13.12 18.20
N HIS A 167 -10.11 12.57 17.75
CA HIS A 167 -9.02 12.16 18.65
C HIS A 167 -8.36 13.38 19.28
N ARG A 168 -8.01 13.33 20.59
CA ARG A 168 -7.43 14.45 21.37
C ARG A 168 -6.24 15.15 20.72
N LEU A 169 -5.41 14.43 19.98
CA LEU A 169 -4.24 14.97 19.27
C LEU A 169 -4.55 15.51 17.87
N LEU A 170 -5.71 15.19 17.28
CA LEU A 170 -5.99 15.50 15.88
C LEU A 170 -6.02 17.01 15.61
N PRO A 171 -6.64 17.88 16.45
CA PRO A 171 -6.68 19.32 16.19
C PRO A 171 -5.28 19.94 16.02
N LYS A 172 -4.28 19.51 16.80
CA LYS A 172 -2.88 19.94 16.68
C LYS A 172 -2.34 19.74 15.25
N TYR A 173 -2.68 18.63 14.62
CA TYR A 173 -2.21 18.29 13.27
C TYR A 173 -3.08 18.87 12.15
N LEU A 174 -4.24 19.46 12.45
CA LEU A 174 -5.10 20.11 11.48
C LEU A 174 -4.84 21.62 11.34
N THR A 175 -4.22 22.24 12.34
CA THR A 175 -3.88 23.69 12.35
C THR A 175 -2.76 24.01 11.36
N GLU A 176 -1.80 23.11 11.15
CA GLU A 176 -0.73 23.28 10.16
C GLU A 176 -1.01 22.46 8.90
N GLN A 177 -0.71 23.04 7.74
CA GLN A 177 -0.81 22.35 6.46
C GLN A 177 0.57 21.93 5.95
N PRO A 178 0.70 20.75 5.31
CA PRO A 178 1.92 20.37 4.61
C PRO A 178 2.27 21.43 3.57
N LYS A 179 3.52 21.90 3.58
CA LYS A 179 3.98 23.01 2.72
C LYS A 179 4.22 22.57 1.28
N LYS A 180 4.51 21.28 1.06
CA LYS A 180 4.82 20.73 -0.27
C LYS A 180 4.24 19.33 -0.45
N VAL A 181 3.93 19.00 -1.70
CA VAL A 181 3.67 17.62 -2.13
C VAL A 181 5.01 16.92 -2.35
N HIS A 182 5.22 15.83 -1.64
CA HIS A 182 6.46 15.05 -1.72
C HIS A 182 6.25 13.75 -2.50
N LYS A 183 7.29 13.31 -3.23
CA LYS A 183 7.29 11.97 -3.84
C LYS A 183 7.21 10.90 -2.74
N THR A 184 6.50 9.81 -3.01
CA THR A 184 6.30 8.70 -2.04
C THR A 184 7.61 8.18 -1.47
N THR A 185 8.67 8.10 -2.28
CA THR A 185 10.00 7.66 -1.82
C THR A 185 10.62 8.61 -0.80
N VAL A 186 10.39 9.93 -0.94
CA VAL A 186 10.85 10.94 0.02
C VAL A 186 10.06 10.82 1.33
N LEU A 187 8.73 10.69 1.23
CA LEU A 187 7.87 10.49 2.40
C LEU A 187 8.32 9.27 3.23
N ILE A 188 8.53 8.13 2.58
CA ILE A 188 8.93 6.89 3.26
C ILE A 188 10.30 7.04 3.92
N ARG A 189 11.32 7.49 3.20
CA ARG A 189 12.68 7.65 3.74
C ARG A 189 12.74 8.64 4.91
N THR A 190 12.00 9.74 4.81
CA THR A 190 11.94 10.74 5.88
C THR A 190 11.22 10.18 7.10
N LEU A 191 10.11 9.48 6.90
CA LEU A 191 9.37 8.82 7.99
C LEU A 191 10.24 7.76 8.70
N GLN A 192 10.93 6.90 7.96
CA GLN A 192 11.85 5.90 8.50
C GLN A 192 12.96 6.54 9.34
N ARG A 193 13.51 7.68 8.88
CA ARG A 193 14.50 8.45 9.63
C ARG A 193 13.92 9.02 10.93
N ILE A 194 12.70 9.57 10.90
CA ILE A 194 12.00 10.04 12.11
C ILE A 194 11.83 8.88 13.08
N CYS A 195 11.29 7.75 12.64
CA CYS A 195 11.06 6.56 13.46
C CYS A 195 12.36 6.02 14.08
N LYS A 196 13.45 5.97 13.30
CA LYS A 196 14.77 5.62 13.81
C LYS A 196 15.25 6.57 14.92
N ASN A 197 15.09 7.89 14.71
CA ASN A 197 15.53 8.91 15.65
C ASN A 197 14.76 8.91 16.98
N VAL A 198 13.50 8.48 16.97
CA VAL A 198 12.70 8.34 18.19
C VAL A 198 12.84 6.96 18.86
N GLY A 199 13.71 6.08 18.35
CA GLY A 199 14.04 4.81 18.99
C GLY A 199 13.14 3.64 18.60
N ILE A 200 12.38 3.69 17.51
CA ILE A 200 11.58 2.56 17.00
C ILE A 200 12.52 1.56 16.31
N ASN A 201 13.35 0.87 17.08
CA ASN A 201 14.46 0.04 16.59
C ASN A 201 14.27 -1.45 16.86
N GLU A 202 13.15 -1.86 17.41
CA GLU A 202 12.84 -3.28 17.67
C GLU A 202 13.07 -4.13 16.42
N GLN A 203 13.65 -5.33 16.61
CA GLN A 203 13.87 -6.27 15.52
C GLN A 203 12.58 -7.03 15.21
N VAL A 204 12.08 -6.86 13.99
CA VAL A 204 10.90 -7.58 13.51
C VAL A 204 11.28 -8.59 12.45
N GLN A 205 10.54 -9.71 12.41
CA GLN A 205 10.70 -10.74 11.40
C GLN A 205 9.46 -10.80 10.52
N LEU A 206 9.60 -10.46 9.24
CA LEU A 206 8.50 -10.25 8.33
C LEU A 206 8.74 -10.94 6.98
N TYR A 207 7.66 -11.41 6.35
CA TYR A 207 7.70 -11.78 4.95
C TYR A 207 7.68 -10.53 4.06
N VAL A 208 8.82 -10.26 3.39
CA VAL A 208 8.98 -9.16 2.43
C VAL A 208 9.31 -9.75 1.07
N GLY A 209 8.47 -9.48 0.06
CA GLY A 209 8.66 -10.05 -1.27
C GLY A 209 8.66 -11.58 -1.32
N GLY A 210 7.97 -12.24 -0.38
CA GLY A 210 7.90 -13.70 -0.28
C GLY A 210 9.06 -14.34 0.46
N LYS A 211 10.04 -13.58 0.96
CA LYS A 211 11.17 -14.05 1.77
C LYS A 211 11.03 -13.57 3.20
N LEU A 212 11.31 -14.45 4.16
CA LEU A 212 11.38 -14.09 5.57
C LEU A 212 12.65 -13.26 5.80
N SER A 213 12.47 -12.05 6.32
CA SER A 213 13.55 -11.08 6.54
C SER A 213 13.49 -10.54 7.96
N LYS A 214 14.63 -10.41 8.61
CA LYS A 214 14.79 -9.77 9.91
C LYS A 214 15.33 -8.35 9.70
N MET A 215 14.68 -7.35 10.26
CA MET A 215 15.06 -5.95 10.10
C MET A 215 14.57 -5.11 11.28
N PRO A 216 15.17 -3.93 11.54
CA PRO A 216 14.61 -2.97 12.49
C PRO A 216 13.22 -2.51 12.04
N LYS A 217 12.29 -2.36 12.98
CA LYS A 217 10.89 -1.98 12.70
C LYS A 217 10.77 -0.71 11.86
N TYR A 218 11.62 0.30 12.10
CA TYR A 218 11.59 1.54 11.32
C TYR A 218 11.79 1.32 9.80
N GLU A 219 12.53 0.29 9.36
CA GLU A 219 12.74 -0.02 7.94
C GLU A 219 11.50 -0.61 7.28
N ALA A 220 10.65 -1.29 8.05
CA ALA A 220 9.38 -1.84 7.58
C ALA A 220 8.26 -0.78 7.50
N ILE A 221 8.45 0.40 8.11
CA ILE A 221 7.44 1.46 8.16
C ILE A 221 7.31 2.15 6.81
N GLN A 222 6.06 2.32 6.38
CA GLN A 222 5.65 3.00 5.16
C GLN A 222 4.50 3.99 5.48
N MET A 223 4.12 4.85 4.55
CA MET A 223 2.97 5.76 4.77
C MET A 223 1.67 5.02 5.11
N HIS A 224 1.45 3.84 4.52
CA HIS A 224 0.31 2.98 4.84
C HIS A 224 0.34 2.36 6.24
N THR A 225 1.49 2.39 6.92
CA THR A 225 1.61 1.96 8.32
C THR A 225 0.72 2.80 9.23
N SER A 226 0.51 4.09 8.94
CA SER A 226 -0.40 4.95 9.71
C SER A 226 -1.83 4.37 9.78
N ARG A 227 -2.37 3.95 8.64
CA ARG A 227 -3.70 3.35 8.58
C ARG A 227 -3.75 1.98 9.24
N ARG A 228 -2.67 1.18 9.16
CA ARG A 228 -2.55 -0.09 9.88
C ARG A 228 -2.52 0.15 11.39
N THR A 229 -1.78 1.15 11.84
CA THR A 229 -1.71 1.59 13.23
C THR A 229 -3.11 1.93 13.77
N PHE A 230 -3.87 2.76 13.05
CA PHE A 230 -5.24 3.09 13.42
C PHE A 230 -6.13 1.85 13.57
N VAL A 231 -6.13 0.96 12.56
CA VAL A 231 -6.93 -0.26 12.56
C VAL A 231 -6.52 -1.21 13.68
N THR A 232 -5.21 -1.43 13.86
CA THR A 232 -4.65 -2.37 14.84
C THR A 232 -4.93 -1.90 16.28
N ASN A 233 -4.68 -0.63 16.57
CA ASN A 233 -4.89 -0.09 17.92
C ASN A 233 -6.38 -0.08 18.31
N LEU A 234 -7.29 0.17 17.37
CA LEU A 234 -8.72 0.00 17.63
C LEU A 234 -9.12 -1.47 17.85
N ALA A 235 -8.53 -2.39 17.10
CA ALA A 235 -8.79 -3.82 17.26
C ALA A 235 -8.27 -4.33 18.62
N LEU A 236 -7.08 -3.89 19.06
CA LEU A 236 -6.52 -4.20 20.38
C LEU A 236 -7.35 -3.62 21.54
N ARG A 237 -8.16 -2.60 21.28
CA ARG A 237 -9.15 -2.06 22.21
C ARG A 237 -10.52 -2.74 22.11
N ASN A 238 -10.59 -3.89 21.46
CA ASN A 238 -11.82 -4.70 21.27
C ASN A 238 -12.95 -3.94 20.53
N VAL A 239 -12.61 -2.93 19.68
CA VAL A 239 -13.59 -2.30 18.80
C VAL A 239 -14.00 -3.30 17.70
N PRO A 240 -15.30 -3.57 17.49
CA PRO A 240 -15.73 -4.52 16.48
C PRO A 240 -15.20 -4.21 15.09
N ILE A 241 -14.73 -5.21 14.36
CA ILE A 241 -14.10 -5.05 13.02
C ILE A 241 -15.03 -4.36 12.01
N THR A 242 -16.35 -4.54 12.17
CA THR A 242 -17.38 -3.87 11.36
C THR A 242 -17.43 -2.37 11.64
N THR A 243 -17.23 -1.96 12.88
CA THR A 243 -17.13 -0.54 13.28
C THR A 243 -15.84 0.06 12.76
N ILE A 244 -14.70 -0.63 12.96
CA ILE A 244 -13.40 -0.19 12.43
C ILE A 244 -13.45 -0.01 10.91
N SER A 245 -14.15 -0.92 10.22
CA SER A 245 -14.35 -0.84 8.75
C SER A 245 -15.00 0.49 8.33
N LYS A 246 -16.06 0.89 9.05
CA LYS A 246 -16.75 2.16 8.80
C LYS A 246 -15.85 3.37 9.11
N LEU A 247 -15.20 3.36 10.27
CA LEU A 247 -14.30 4.44 10.72
C LEU A 247 -13.11 4.63 9.77
N ALA A 248 -12.57 3.54 9.22
CA ALA A 248 -11.49 3.59 8.24
C ALA A 248 -11.97 3.85 6.80
N GLY A 249 -13.27 3.83 6.51
CA GLY A 249 -13.80 3.96 5.14
C GLY A 249 -13.41 2.76 4.25
N HIS A 250 -13.39 1.54 4.79
CA HIS A 250 -13.21 0.32 4.04
C HIS A 250 -14.54 -0.19 3.47
N SER A 251 -14.51 -0.72 2.26
CA SER A 251 -15.70 -1.29 1.61
C SER A 251 -16.18 -2.61 2.23
N SER A 252 -15.33 -3.27 3.02
CA SER A 252 -15.71 -4.52 3.72
C SER A 252 -14.85 -4.79 4.96
N PRO A 253 -15.40 -5.53 5.95
CA PRO A 253 -14.64 -6.00 7.12
C PRO A 253 -13.45 -6.90 6.74
N ILE A 254 -13.54 -7.68 5.66
CA ILE A 254 -12.44 -8.51 5.15
C ILE A 254 -11.24 -7.64 4.74
N MET A 255 -11.50 -6.46 4.16
CA MET A 255 -10.44 -5.51 3.86
C MET A 255 -9.80 -4.98 5.14
N THR A 256 -10.60 -4.64 6.16
CA THR A 256 -10.12 -4.17 7.46
C THR A 256 -9.22 -5.22 8.13
N ALA A 257 -9.62 -6.48 8.14
CA ALA A 257 -8.83 -7.57 8.71
C ALA A 257 -7.43 -7.69 8.08
N ARG A 258 -7.26 -7.36 6.79
CA ARG A 258 -5.93 -7.33 6.13
C ARG A 258 -5.03 -6.18 6.60
N TYR A 259 -5.59 -5.15 7.22
CA TYR A 259 -4.85 -4.04 7.79
C TYR A 259 -4.49 -4.26 9.25
N CYS A 260 -5.17 -5.18 9.93
CA CYS A 260 -4.90 -5.53 11.32
C CYS A 260 -3.58 -6.29 11.41
N CYS A 261 -2.63 -5.78 12.18
CA CYS A 261 -1.30 -6.34 12.40
C CYS A 261 -1.15 -6.81 13.85
N ILE A 262 -2.12 -7.61 14.33
CA ILE A 262 -2.05 -8.19 15.68
C ILE A 262 -1.00 -9.30 15.66
N GLU A 263 -0.03 -9.22 16.57
CA GLU A 263 0.98 -10.24 16.75
C GLU A 263 0.41 -11.46 17.50
N LEU A 264 0.99 -12.63 17.27
CA LEU A 264 0.56 -13.86 17.95
C LEU A 264 0.70 -13.77 19.48
N ALA A 265 1.66 -12.99 19.96
CA ALA A 265 1.82 -12.73 21.40
C ALA A 265 0.55 -12.10 22.00
N ASN A 266 0.01 -11.05 21.34
CA ASN A 266 -1.19 -10.37 21.85
C ASN A 266 -2.44 -11.29 21.79
N ILE A 267 -2.52 -12.17 20.79
CA ILE A 267 -3.57 -13.19 20.70
C ILE A 267 -3.40 -14.21 21.82
N GLY A 268 -2.14 -14.56 22.18
CA GLY A 268 -1.81 -15.48 23.25
C GLY A 268 -2.33 -15.01 24.61
N ASP A 269 -2.13 -13.75 24.97
CA ASP A 269 -2.58 -13.16 26.23
C ASP A 269 -4.12 -13.17 26.34
N GLU A 270 -4.82 -12.82 25.26
CA GLU A 270 -6.29 -12.86 25.19
C GLU A 270 -6.82 -14.30 25.28
N ALA A 271 -6.18 -15.24 24.59
CA ALA A 271 -6.50 -16.66 24.67
C ALA A 271 -6.20 -17.23 26.07
N MET A 272 -5.07 -16.87 26.68
CA MET A 272 -4.71 -17.32 28.02
C MET A 272 -5.72 -16.87 29.07
N SER A 273 -6.26 -15.65 28.96
CA SER A 273 -7.32 -15.19 29.86
C SER A 273 -8.61 -16.00 29.71
N PHE A 274 -8.93 -16.46 28.50
CA PHE A 274 -10.07 -17.31 28.23
C PHE A 274 -9.91 -18.75 28.75
N PHE A 275 -8.68 -19.31 28.66
CA PHE A 275 -8.41 -20.67 29.11
C PHE A 275 -8.11 -20.80 30.61
N ASN A 276 -7.77 -19.70 31.29
CA ASN A 276 -7.42 -19.68 32.72
C ASN A 276 -8.54 -19.07 33.61
N GLY A 277 -9.70 -18.71 33.02
CA GLY A 277 -10.86 -18.10 33.66
C GLY A 277 -11.84 -19.13 34.30
#